data_3d0df74f18be870655ec1952e4a904b5
#
_entry.id   3d0df74f18be870655ec1952e4a904b5
#
_cell.length_a   1.000
_cell.length_b   1.000
_cell.length_c   1.000
_cell.angle_alpha   90.00
_cell.angle_beta   90.00
_cell.angle_gamma   90.00
#
_symmetry.space_group_name_H-M   'P 1'
#
loop_
_entity.id
_entity.type
_entity.pdbx_description
1 polymer ?
#
loop_
_entity_poly.entity_id
_entity_poly.type
_entity_poly.pdbx_seq_one_letter_code
_entity_poly.pdbx_strand_id
1 'polypeptide(L)'
;MVNNKGILFSILDGMPMSVYLKDLAGKLTYVNKYAKKFLGLSKSNKSAKNDFIKSNDERIKETDEKVIKNKCYIELEEVVKLKNNDSRWYNIHKYPVYDENDKMSGICVIARDVELEKRAQEQRETYIATLTHDLQNPTLAQINALDLLLEEKLGTLNEDQKNILNLTKDSCTYMLEMLLSLVDTYKFENGDYILDIAPFNIADLISDTCTRYVHLLKDKNINVVKNIGKNIGKIISDEQFVRRILNNLFRFIINYSFKNTEINVNLSIKNNSFVKIEIKACGYHIPPKTLNNLFEKYTTHFSKYNTVGVDICLYHSKQIVSSLGGNVSIKSNDNINTVEVILPLKLEKEVYKD
;
A
#
# COMPACT_ATOMS: atom_id res chain seq x y z
N MET A 1 51.74 0.63 14.35
CA MET A 1 50.53 -0.15 14.11
C MET A 1 49.38 0.54 14.81
N VAL A 2 48.43 1.09 14.07
CA VAL A 2 47.22 1.71 14.64
C VAL A 2 46.44 0.61 15.38
N ASN A 3 46.11 0.85 16.64
CA ASN A 3 45.40 -0.14 17.46
C ASN A 3 43.93 -0.27 16.94
N ASN A 4 43.74 -1.17 15.99
CA ASN A 4 42.42 -1.39 15.31
C ASN A 4 41.28 -1.65 16.31
N LYS A 5 41.56 -2.26 17.46
CA LYS A 5 40.55 -2.47 18.52
C LYS A 5 40.07 -1.15 19.14
N GLY A 6 40.99 -0.20 19.40
CA GLY A 6 40.63 1.10 19.96
C GLY A 6 39.76 1.95 19.02
N ILE A 7 40.06 1.91 17.72
CA ILE A 7 39.29 2.60 16.69
C ILE A 7 37.85 1.98 16.58
N LEU A 8 37.76 0.65 16.54
CA LEU A 8 36.47 -0.04 16.48
C LEU A 8 35.57 0.32 17.68
N PHE A 9 36.09 0.29 18.89
CA PHE A 9 35.33 0.67 20.08
C PHE A 9 34.91 2.15 20.07
N SER A 10 35.74 3.04 19.57
CA SER A 10 35.40 4.46 19.43
C SER A 10 34.27 4.67 18.43
N ILE A 11 34.27 3.93 17.32
CA ILE A 11 33.17 3.95 16.32
C ILE A 11 31.91 3.43 16.96
N LEU A 12 31.91 2.28 17.62
CA LEU A 12 30.75 1.68 18.25
C LEU A 12 30.15 2.56 19.36
N ASP A 13 30.99 3.22 20.16
CA ASP A 13 30.55 4.16 21.19
C ASP A 13 30.01 5.48 20.62
N GLY A 14 30.43 5.86 19.41
CA GLY A 14 29.90 7.04 18.70
C GLY A 14 28.56 6.80 17.99
N MET A 15 28.16 5.55 17.77
CA MET A 15 26.89 5.22 17.11
C MET A 15 25.69 5.56 18.02
N PRO A 16 24.66 6.32 17.54
CA PRO A 16 23.48 6.66 18.33
C PRO A 16 22.47 5.50 18.41
N MET A 17 22.95 4.29 18.60
CA MET A 17 22.17 3.07 18.74
C MET A 17 22.81 2.14 19.78
N SER A 18 22.02 1.28 20.39
CA SER A 18 22.49 0.31 21.38
C SER A 18 23.19 -0.84 20.69
N VAL A 19 24.48 -1.04 20.95
CA VAL A 19 25.26 -2.18 20.41
C VAL A 19 25.85 -2.97 21.57
N TYR A 20 25.57 -4.27 21.61
CA TYR A 20 26.15 -5.16 22.60
C TYR A 20 26.37 -6.56 22.04
N LEU A 21 27.35 -7.26 22.62
CA LEU A 21 27.70 -8.63 22.28
C LEU A 21 27.39 -9.56 23.44
N LYS A 22 26.86 -10.73 23.13
CA LYS A 22 26.67 -11.86 24.05
C LYS A 22 27.54 -13.04 23.58
N ASP A 23 28.08 -13.80 24.51
CA ASP A 23 28.62 -15.12 24.19
C ASP A 23 27.47 -16.15 24.00
N LEU A 24 27.80 -17.39 23.63
CA LEU A 24 26.83 -18.46 23.42
C LEU A 24 26.09 -18.85 24.71
N ALA A 25 26.57 -18.47 25.87
CA ALA A 25 25.92 -18.66 27.17
C ALA A 25 25.03 -17.45 27.54
N GLY A 26 24.87 -16.46 26.64
CA GLY A 26 24.07 -15.24 26.85
C GLY A 26 24.73 -14.19 27.74
N LYS A 27 26.02 -14.33 28.13
CA LYS A 27 26.73 -13.36 28.93
C LYS A 27 27.22 -12.20 28.07
N LEU A 28 27.00 -10.95 28.53
CA LEU A 28 27.49 -9.75 27.85
C LEU A 28 29.03 -9.69 27.84
N THR A 29 29.61 -9.64 26.64
CA THR A 29 31.06 -9.53 26.42
C THR A 29 31.45 -8.12 26.02
N TYR A 30 30.57 -7.36 25.35
CA TYR A 30 30.75 -5.96 25.00
C TYR A 30 29.44 -5.20 25.13
N VAL A 31 29.52 -3.92 25.50
CA VAL A 31 28.35 -3.01 25.62
C VAL A 31 28.82 -1.59 25.32
N ASN A 32 28.27 -0.95 24.28
CA ASN A 32 28.56 0.44 23.99
C ASN A 32 27.85 1.42 24.92
N LYS A 33 28.15 2.72 24.79
CA LYS A 33 27.62 3.79 25.64
C LYS A 33 26.09 3.83 25.64
N TYR A 34 25.45 3.66 24.47
CA TYR A 34 23.99 3.68 24.32
C TYR A 34 23.34 2.41 24.88
N ALA A 35 23.95 1.25 24.67
CA ALA A 35 23.44 0.00 25.20
C ALA A 35 23.52 -0.04 26.74
N LYS A 36 24.45 0.66 27.38
CA LYS A 36 24.45 0.80 28.84
C LYS A 36 23.17 1.46 29.35
N LYS A 37 22.69 2.50 28.66
CA LYS A 37 21.43 3.18 28.98
C LYS A 37 20.21 2.27 28.66
N PHE A 38 20.21 1.65 27.50
CA PHE A 38 19.17 0.71 27.07
C PHE A 38 19.03 -0.48 28.02
N LEU A 39 20.12 -1.11 28.40
CA LEU A 39 20.17 -2.22 29.35
C LEU A 39 20.06 -1.76 30.82
N GLY A 40 19.96 -0.45 31.09
CA GLY A 40 19.89 0.12 32.44
C GLY A 40 21.10 -0.20 33.31
N LEU A 41 22.30 -0.33 32.71
CA LEU A 41 23.54 -0.62 33.44
C LEU A 41 24.10 0.66 34.05
N SER A 42 24.17 0.75 35.38
CA SER A 42 24.83 1.87 36.06
C SER A 42 26.34 1.67 36.11
N LYS A 43 27.11 2.80 36.25
CA LYS A 43 28.58 2.77 36.32
C LYS A 43 29.14 1.93 37.50
N SER A 44 28.32 1.68 38.55
CA SER A 44 28.74 1.05 39.80
C SER A 44 28.46 -0.45 39.89
N ASN A 45 27.64 -1.04 39.02
CA ASN A 45 27.21 -2.44 39.17
C ASN A 45 27.92 -3.37 38.19
N LYS A 46 29.09 -3.87 38.55
CA LYS A 46 29.72 -5.00 37.86
C LYS A 46 28.90 -6.30 37.92
N SER A 47 27.97 -6.40 38.87
CA SER A 47 27.10 -7.57 39.12
C SER A 47 25.75 -7.51 38.35
N ALA A 48 25.30 -6.33 37.91
CA ALA A 48 24.01 -6.17 37.16
C ALA A 48 24.02 -6.79 35.76
N LYS A 49 25.09 -7.44 35.37
CA LYS A 49 25.23 -8.11 34.04
C LYS A 49 24.23 -9.23 33.83
N ASN A 50 23.68 -9.82 34.88
CA ASN A 50 22.74 -10.96 34.77
C ASN A 50 21.27 -10.62 35.06
N ASP A 51 20.95 -9.49 35.74
CA ASP A 51 19.60 -9.24 36.22
C ASP A 51 18.66 -8.64 35.17
N PHE A 52 19.19 -7.89 34.20
CA PHE A 52 18.36 -7.34 33.10
C PHE A 52 17.91 -8.43 32.12
N ILE A 53 18.78 -9.42 31.89
CA ILE A 53 18.47 -10.57 31.00
C ILE A 53 17.51 -11.55 31.66
N LYS A 54 17.43 -11.56 33.00
CA LYS A 54 16.47 -12.39 33.75
C LYS A 54 15.06 -11.84 33.80
N SER A 55 14.88 -10.52 33.63
CA SER A 55 13.55 -9.87 33.73
C SER A 55 12.82 -9.71 32.40
N ASN A 56 13.50 -9.87 31.27
CA ASN A 56 12.94 -9.70 29.95
C ASN A 56 12.99 -11.02 29.15
N ASP A 57 11.85 -11.64 29.16
CA ASP A 57 11.19 -12.24 28.04
C ASP A 57 11.80 -13.53 27.49
N GLU A 58 10.99 -14.56 27.60
CA GLU A 58 11.12 -15.82 26.86
C GLU A 58 11.39 -15.55 25.35
N ARG A 59 10.79 -14.50 24.80
CA ARG A 59 11.00 -14.07 23.38
C ARG A 59 12.44 -13.69 23.05
N ILE A 60 13.14 -12.96 23.94
CA ILE A 60 14.56 -12.60 23.71
C ILE A 60 15.42 -13.86 23.65
N LYS A 61 15.15 -14.82 24.52
CA LYS A 61 15.85 -16.10 24.54
C LYS A 61 15.52 -16.93 23.31
N GLU A 62 14.26 -17.00 22.94
CA GLU A 62 13.78 -17.72 21.75
C GLU A 62 14.44 -17.19 20.46
N THR A 63 14.53 -15.87 20.31
CA THR A 63 15.17 -15.26 19.15
C THR A 63 16.69 -15.41 19.19
N ASP A 64 17.34 -15.34 20.35
CA ASP A 64 18.76 -15.63 20.50
C ASP A 64 19.06 -17.10 20.14
N GLU A 65 18.25 -18.06 20.60
CA GLU A 65 18.36 -19.47 20.26
C GLU A 65 18.20 -19.73 18.76
N LYS A 66 17.24 -19.03 18.10
CA LYS A 66 17.07 -19.10 16.64
C LYS A 66 18.31 -18.63 15.90
N VAL A 67 18.94 -17.51 16.32
CA VAL A 67 20.18 -17.03 15.71
C VAL A 67 21.32 -18.05 15.89
N ILE A 68 21.45 -18.64 17.09
CA ILE A 68 22.50 -19.62 17.38
C ILE A 68 22.29 -20.91 16.57
N LYS A 69 21.07 -21.44 16.55
CA LYS A 69 20.75 -22.72 15.90
C LYS A 69 20.85 -22.63 14.37
N ASN A 70 20.27 -21.56 13.80
CA ASN A 70 20.15 -21.41 12.35
C ASN A 70 21.32 -20.61 11.74
N LYS A 71 22.19 -20.00 12.57
CA LYS A 71 23.30 -19.12 12.15
C LYS A 71 22.83 -18.02 11.18
N CYS A 72 21.64 -17.48 11.40
CA CYS A 72 21.00 -16.50 10.54
C CYS A 72 20.86 -15.15 11.24
N TYR A 73 20.73 -14.12 10.44
CA TYR A 73 20.32 -12.79 10.85
C TYR A 73 18.85 -12.79 11.22
N ILE A 74 18.48 -12.04 12.27
CA ILE A 74 17.08 -11.79 12.64
C ILE A 74 16.90 -10.29 12.82
N GLU A 75 15.85 -9.76 12.23
CA GLU A 75 15.34 -8.41 12.43
C GLU A 75 13.95 -8.49 13.03
N LEU A 76 13.67 -7.66 14.04
CA LEU A 76 12.36 -7.56 14.65
C LEU A 76 12.11 -6.15 15.19
N GLU A 77 10.86 -5.73 15.14
CA GLU A 77 10.41 -4.51 15.81
C GLU A 77 9.57 -4.90 17.03
N GLU A 78 9.94 -4.37 18.20
CA GLU A 78 9.19 -4.64 19.42
C GLU A 78 9.18 -3.48 20.40
N VAL A 79 8.18 -3.46 21.27
CA VAL A 79 8.09 -2.51 22.37
C VAL A 79 8.93 -3.03 23.53
N VAL A 80 9.97 -2.31 23.87
CA VAL A 80 10.86 -2.65 24.98
C VAL A 80 10.53 -1.78 26.20
N LYS A 81 10.25 -2.42 27.34
CA LYS A 81 10.01 -1.74 28.59
C LYS A 81 11.36 -1.40 29.26
N LEU A 82 11.65 -0.12 29.39
CA LEU A 82 12.85 0.39 30.03
C LEU A 82 12.73 0.38 31.56
N LYS A 83 13.86 0.45 32.27
CA LYS A 83 13.89 0.44 33.77
C LYS A 83 13.11 1.58 34.44
N ASN A 84 12.95 2.70 33.77
CA ASN A 84 12.13 3.84 34.25
C ASN A 84 10.63 3.66 34.05
N ASN A 85 10.18 2.46 33.70
CA ASN A 85 8.80 2.12 33.37
C ASN A 85 8.28 2.77 32.06
N ASP A 86 9.16 3.38 31.27
CA ASP A 86 8.90 3.90 29.93
C ASP A 86 8.93 2.74 28.93
N SER A 87 8.00 2.71 27.99
CA SER A 87 7.94 1.69 26.93
C SER A 87 8.20 2.37 25.61
N ARG A 88 9.11 1.83 24.79
CA ARG A 88 9.50 2.41 23.50
C ARG A 88 9.64 1.36 22.44
N TRP A 89 9.36 1.74 21.23
CA TRP A 89 9.60 0.93 20.05
C TRP A 89 11.08 0.88 19.71
N TYR A 90 11.59 -0.34 19.52
CA TYR A 90 12.94 -0.59 19.05
C TYR A 90 12.93 -1.47 17.81
N ASN A 91 13.75 -1.11 16.82
CA ASN A 91 14.13 -2.01 15.74
C ASN A 91 15.41 -2.73 16.19
N ILE A 92 15.36 -4.06 16.30
CA ILE A 92 16.40 -4.90 16.89
C ILE A 92 16.92 -5.84 15.80
N HIS A 93 18.24 -5.76 15.58
CA HIS A 93 18.96 -6.62 14.66
C HIS A 93 19.87 -7.55 15.44
N LYS A 94 19.82 -8.84 15.15
CA LYS A 94 20.64 -9.87 15.78
C LYS A 94 21.48 -10.59 14.75
N TYR A 95 22.80 -10.60 14.92
CA TYR A 95 23.76 -11.19 14.01
C TYR A 95 24.60 -12.25 14.70
N PRO A 96 24.87 -13.41 14.06
CA PRO A 96 25.87 -14.35 14.55
C PRO A 96 27.26 -13.72 14.42
N VAL A 97 28.09 -13.86 15.46
CA VAL A 97 29.47 -13.39 15.49
C VAL A 97 30.42 -14.60 15.51
N TYR A 98 31.45 -14.54 14.69
CA TYR A 98 32.44 -15.62 14.52
C TYR A 98 33.81 -15.20 15.04
N ASP A 99 34.60 -16.16 15.49
CA ASP A 99 36.00 -15.97 15.87
C ASP A 99 36.95 -16.08 14.64
N GLU A 100 38.26 -15.94 14.88
CA GLU A 100 39.28 -16.00 13.83
C GLU A 100 39.35 -17.37 13.13
N ASN A 101 38.68 -18.40 13.65
CA ASN A 101 38.63 -19.76 13.11
C ASN A 101 37.27 -20.07 12.46
N ASP A 102 36.46 -19.04 12.10
CA ASP A 102 35.11 -19.17 11.57
C ASP A 102 34.14 -19.97 12.48
N LYS A 103 34.46 -20.09 13.78
CA LYS A 103 33.57 -20.71 14.75
C LYS A 103 32.70 -19.63 15.40
N MET A 104 31.40 -19.90 15.47
CA MET A 104 30.48 -18.98 16.12
C MET A 104 30.84 -18.76 17.58
N SER A 105 31.12 -17.51 17.97
CA SER A 105 31.53 -17.09 19.28
C SER A 105 30.44 -16.41 20.10
N GLY A 106 29.36 -15.95 19.43
CA GLY A 106 28.28 -15.26 20.12
C GLY A 106 27.31 -14.58 19.18
N ILE A 107 26.56 -13.61 19.72
CA ILE A 107 25.57 -12.80 19.02
C ILE A 107 25.90 -11.31 19.21
N CYS A 108 25.85 -10.55 18.11
CA CYS A 108 25.81 -9.09 18.14
C CYS A 108 24.34 -8.63 18.07
N VAL A 109 23.95 -7.77 19.00
CA VAL A 109 22.62 -7.16 19.01
C VAL A 109 22.77 -5.66 18.81
N ILE A 110 22.05 -5.13 17.81
CA ILE A 110 21.93 -3.71 17.53
C ILE A 110 20.47 -3.33 17.74
N ALA A 111 20.19 -2.39 18.65
CA ALA A 111 18.84 -1.91 18.92
C ALA A 111 18.78 -0.40 18.71
N ARG A 112 17.92 0.04 17.77
CA ARG A 112 17.66 1.44 17.45
C ARG A 112 16.31 1.84 18.02
N ASP A 113 16.28 2.94 18.78
CA ASP A 113 15.05 3.57 19.21
C ASP A 113 14.34 4.16 17.97
N VAL A 114 13.14 3.67 17.70
CA VAL A 114 12.29 4.11 16.59
C VAL A 114 10.96 4.69 17.07
N GLU A 115 10.90 5.09 18.34
CA GLU A 115 9.69 5.62 18.97
C GLU A 115 9.18 6.88 18.26
N LEU A 116 10.07 7.79 17.89
CA LEU A 116 9.67 9.03 17.21
C LEU A 116 9.13 8.74 15.80
N GLU A 117 9.78 7.84 15.08
CA GLU A 117 9.33 7.41 13.76
C GLU A 117 7.95 6.75 13.84
N LYS A 118 7.76 5.82 14.79
CA LYS A 118 6.46 5.14 15.00
C LYS A 118 5.35 6.10 15.40
N ARG A 119 5.61 7.01 16.34
CA ARG A 119 4.63 8.03 16.73
C ARG A 119 4.27 8.97 15.59
N ALA A 120 5.24 9.41 14.80
CA ALA A 120 4.99 10.25 13.64
C ALA A 120 4.14 9.51 12.59
N GLN A 121 4.41 8.22 12.40
CA GLN A 121 3.61 7.35 11.53
C GLN A 121 2.18 7.22 12.05
N GLU A 122 1.97 6.84 13.31
CA GLU A 122 0.65 6.71 13.94
C GLU A 122 -0.16 8.02 13.92
N GLN A 123 0.50 9.16 14.20
CA GLN A 123 -0.14 10.47 14.10
C GLN A 123 -0.60 10.77 12.67
N ARG A 124 0.22 10.47 11.68
CA ARG A 124 -0.12 10.66 10.27
C ARG A 124 -1.29 9.76 9.86
N GLU A 125 -1.31 8.50 10.32
CA GLU A 125 -2.41 7.55 10.09
C GLU A 125 -3.72 8.08 10.66
N THR A 126 -3.71 8.44 11.94
CA THR A 126 -4.86 9.00 12.64
C THR A 126 -5.37 10.26 11.94
N TYR A 127 -4.47 11.15 11.53
CA TYR A 127 -4.82 12.38 10.84
C TYR A 127 -5.50 12.11 9.49
N ILE A 128 -4.94 11.21 8.67
CA ILE A 128 -5.52 10.84 7.37
C ILE A 128 -6.89 10.18 7.56
N ALA A 129 -7.01 9.25 8.51
CA ALA A 129 -8.27 8.57 8.80
C ALA A 129 -9.36 9.56 9.25
N THR A 130 -9.03 10.48 10.18
CA THR A 130 -9.95 11.49 10.69
C THR A 130 -10.38 12.46 9.60
N LEU A 131 -9.43 13.04 8.86
CA LEU A 131 -9.76 13.94 7.75
C LEU A 131 -10.65 13.28 6.71
N THR A 132 -10.35 12.02 6.38
CA THR A 132 -11.15 11.30 5.39
C THR A 132 -12.57 11.10 5.88
N HIS A 133 -12.76 10.66 7.13
CA HIS A 133 -14.07 10.50 7.73
C HIS A 133 -14.87 11.82 7.73
N ASP A 134 -14.21 12.93 8.10
CA ASP A 134 -14.85 14.25 8.18
C ASP A 134 -15.20 14.84 6.81
N LEU A 135 -14.49 14.45 5.75
CA LEU A 135 -14.80 14.82 4.38
C LEU A 135 -15.80 13.84 3.72
N GLN A 136 -15.83 12.58 4.12
CA GLN A 136 -16.81 11.60 3.61
C GLN A 136 -18.24 11.97 3.99
N ASN A 137 -18.49 12.36 5.24
CA ASN A 137 -19.83 12.64 5.74
C ASN A 137 -20.56 13.75 4.95
N PRO A 138 -19.97 14.96 4.75
CA PRO A 138 -20.61 16.00 3.94
C PRO A 138 -20.78 15.56 2.48
N THR A 139 -19.82 14.81 1.91
CA THR A 139 -19.91 14.32 0.53
C THR A 139 -21.06 13.32 0.36
N LEU A 140 -21.25 12.39 1.31
CA LEU A 140 -22.39 11.48 1.32
C LEU A 140 -23.73 12.22 1.46
N ALA A 141 -23.76 13.27 2.32
CA ALA A 141 -24.95 14.09 2.47
C ALA A 141 -25.31 14.81 1.15
N GLN A 142 -24.32 15.32 0.40
CA GLN A 142 -24.51 15.93 -0.91
C GLN A 142 -25.04 14.90 -1.92
N ILE A 143 -24.47 13.69 -1.97
CA ILE A 143 -24.96 12.61 -2.86
C ILE A 143 -26.41 12.26 -2.54
N ASN A 144 -26.75 12.09 -1.26
CA ASN A 144 -28.13 11.78 -0.83
C ASN A 144 -29.11 12.90 -1.20
N ALA A 145 -28.72 14.16 -1.05
CA ALA A 145 -29.56 15.30 -1.46
C ALA A 145 -29.78 15.33 -2.98
N LEU A 146 -28.74 15.04 -3.77
CA LEU A 146 -28.85 14.92 -5.23
C LEU A 146 -29.75 13.76 -5.65
N ASP A 147 -29.70 12.63 -4.92
CA ASP A 147 -30.58 11.48 -5.16
C ASP A 147 -32.05 11.83 -4.93
N LEU A 148 -32.38 12.53 -3.83
CA LEU A 148 -33.74 12.99 -3.56
C LEU A 148 -34.29 13.92 -4.66
N LEU A 149 -33.44 14.79 -5.22
CA LEU A 149 -33.79 15.65 -6.34
C LEU A 149 -34.02 14.83 -7.63
N LEU A 150 -33.11 13.91 -7.95
CA LEU A 150 -33.17 13.08 -9.16
C LEU A 150 -34.33 12.10 -9.13
N GLU A 151 -34.78 11.65 -7.94
CA GLU A 151 -35.99 10.85 -7.75
C GLU A 151 -37.27 11.67 -7.84
N GLU A 152 -37.16 12.98 -8.12
CA GLU A 152 -38.28 13.91 -8.28
C GLU A 152 -39.21 14.01 -7.04
N LYS A 153 -38.68 13.63 -5.84
CA LYS A 153 -39.44 13.70 -4.57
C LYS A 153 -39.76 15.13 -4.13
N LEU A 154 -39.06 16.12 -4.66
CA LEU A 154 -39.20 17.54 -4.33
C LEU A 154 -39.79 18.37 -5.49
N GLY A 155 -40.25 17.72 -6.54
CA GLY A 155 -40.83 18.33 -7.75
C GLY A 155 -40.24 17.74 -9.02
N THR A 156 -40.92 17.95 -10.15
CA THR A 156 -40.51 17.42 -11.46
C THR A 156 -39.33 18.23 -12.00
N LEU A 157 -38.38 17.53 -12.63
CA LEU A 157 -37.21 18.10 -13.25
C LEU A 157 -37.29 18.06 -14.78
N ASN A 158 -36.83 19.10 -15.45
CA ASN A 158 -36.60 19.05 -16.89
C ASN A 158 -35.29 18.27 -17.21
N GLU A 159 -35.10 17.93 -18.48
CA GLU A 159 -33.91 17.13 -18.91
C GLU A 159 -32.57 17.84 -18.63
N ASP A 160 -32.52 19.16 -18.82
CA ASP A 160 -31.29 19.91 -18.54
C ASP A 160 -30.94 19.89 -17.04
N GLN A 161 -31.96 20.04 -16.19
CA GLN A 161 -31.79 19.94 -14.73
C GLN A 161 -31.30 18.52 -14.32
N LYS A 162 -31.89 17.47 -14.87
CA LYS A 162 -31.47 16.07 -14.62
C LYS A 162 -30.02 15.87 -15.04
N ASN A 163 -29.65 16.38 -16.22
CA ASN A 163 -28.27 16.27 -16.70
C ASN A 163 -27.26 16.95 -15.76
N ILE A 164 -27.54 18.19 -15.32
CA ILE A 164 -26.66 18.94 -14.39
C ILE A 164 -26.57 18.21 -13.04
N LEU A 165 -27.69 17.74 -12.49
CA LEU A 165 -27.70 17.04 -11.20
C LEU A 165 -26.94 15.71 -11.28
N ASN A 166 -27.06 14.95 -12.37
CA ASN A 166 -26.31 13.73 -12.59
C ASN A 166 -24.80 14.00 -12.68
N LEU A 167 -24.37 15.01 -13.45
CA LEU A 167 -22.96 15.41 -13.53
C LEU A 167 -22.41 15.84 -12.16
N THR A 168 -23.22 16.56 -11.38
CA THR A 168 -22.82 16.96 -10.00
C THR A 168 -22.68 15.74 -9.10
N LYS A 169 -23.64 14.80 -9.16
CA LYS A 169 -23.59 13.54 -8.41
C LYS A 169 -22.37 12.70 -8.77
N ASP A 170 -22.06 12.58 -10.07
CA ASP A 170 -20.86 11.88 -10.54
C ASP A 170 -19.58 12.52 -10.01
N SER A 171 -19.54 13.87 -9.91
CA SER A 171 -18.41 14.60 -9.33
C SER A 171 -18.25 14.34 -7.82
N CYS A 172 -19.35 14.38 -7.05
CA CYS A 172 -19.35 14.07 -5.62
C CYS A 172 -18.92 12.61 -5.36
N THR A 173 -19.46 11.69 -6.16
CA THR A 173 -19.11 10.27 -6.07
C THR A 173 -17.61 10.05 -6.34
N TYR A 174 -17.08 10.74 -7.33
CA TYR A 174 -15.64 10.68 -7.61
C TYR A 174 -14.78 11.25 -6.49
N MET A 175 -15.19 12.36 -5.89
CA MET A 175 -14.48 12.93 -4.73
C MET A 175 -14.45 11.92 -3.57
N LEU A 176 -15.57 11.23 -3.31
CA LEU A 176 -15.66 10.17 -2.31
C LEU A 176 -14.69 9.02 -2.63
N GLU A 177 -14.64 8.58 -3.89
CA GLU A 177 -13.72 7.53 -4.34
C GLU A 177 -12.24 7.92 -4.17
N MET A 178 -11.89 9.19 -4.42
CA MET A 178 -10.54 9.69 -4.18
C MET A 178 -10.16 9.68 -2.69
N LEU A 179 -11.09 10.11 -1.82
CA LEU A 179 -10.86 10.09 -0.37
C LEU A 179 -10.64 8.67 0.14
N LEU A 180 -11.46 7.71 -0.31
CA LEU A 180 -11.28 6.30 0.03
C LEU A 180 -9.96 5.75 -0.49
N SER A 181 -9.59 6.09 -1.73
CA SER A 181 -8.32 5.65 -2.32
C SER A 181 -7.10 6.19 -1.56
N LEU A 182 -7.19 7.39 -0.98
CA LEU A 182 -6.12 7.95 -0.15
C LEU A 182 -5.89 7.12 1.12
N VAL A 183 -6.96 6.76 1.84
CA VAL A 183 -6.86 5.91 3.06
C VAL A 183 -6.36 4.52 2.72
N ASP A 184 -6.90 3.94 1.65
CA ASP A 184 -6.52 2.59 1.25
C ASP A 184 -5.05 2.53 0.79
N THR A 185 -4.58 3.53 0.04
CA THR A 185 -3.14 3.63 -0.32
C THR A 185 -2.27 3.60 0.94
N TYR A 186 -2.71 4.33 1.97
CA TYR A 186 -1.99 4.39 3.23
C TYR A 186 -1.96 3.04 3.95
N LYS A 187 -3.11 2.35 4.02
CA LYS A 187 -3.21 0.99 4.60
C LYS A 187 -2.36 -0.03 3.83
N PHE A 188 -2.33 0.07 2.50
CA PHE A 188 -1.49 -0.80 1.67
C PHE A 188 0.00 -0.61 1.93
N GLU A 189 0.46 0.64 2.06
CA GLU A 189 1.86 0.95 2.34
C GLU A 189 2.33 0.41 3.69
N ASN A 190 1.42 0.27 4.64
CA ASN A 190 1.72 -0.25 5.98
C ASN A 190 1.52 -1.77 6.11
N GLY A 191 1.03 -2.44 5.08
CA GLY A 191 0.74 -3.88 5.14
C GLY A 191 -0.51 -4.25 5.96
N ASP A 192 -1.34 -3.26 6.34
CA ASP A 192 -2.51 -3.43 7.22
C ASP A 192 -3.78 -3.86 6.46
N TYR A 193 -3.65 -4.45 5.27
CA TYR A 193 -4.79 -4.78 4.44
C TYR A 193 -5.13 -6.27 4.47
N ILE A 194 -6.39 -6.59 4.80
CA ILE A 194 -6.93 -7.96 4.74
C ILE A 194 -7.79 -8.07 3.47
N LEU A 195 -7.39 -8.96 2.55
CA LEU A 195 -8.15 -9.21 1.31
C LEU A 195 -9.36 -10.10 1.60
N ASP A 196 -10.53 -9.70 1.09
CA ASP A 196 -11.76 -10.53 1.07
C ASP A 196 -11.83 -11.34 -0.22
N ILE A 197 -11.20 -12.52 -0.20
CA ILE A 197 -11.05 -13.38 -1.37
C ILE A 197 -12.29 -14.26 -1.54
N ALA A 198 -13.07 -14.00 -2.60
CA ALA A 198 -14.28 -14.72 -2.94
C ALA A 198 -14.40 -14.97 -4.47
N PRO A 199 -15.18 -15.98 -4.91
CA PRO A 199 -15.45 -16.20 -6.33
C PRO A 199 -16.53 -15.25 -6.85
N PHE A 200 -16.24 -14.46 -7.91
CA PHE A 200 -17.19 -13.57 -8.56
C PHE A 200 -17.06 -13.59 -10.10
N ASN A 201 -18.08 -13.05 -10.80
CA ASN A 201 -18.09 -12.97 -12.26
C ASN A 201 -17.50 -11.63 -12.73
N ILE A 202 -16.35 -11.67 -13.37
CA ILE A 202 -15.68 -10.47 -13.87
C ILE A 202 -16.43 -9.78 -15.02
N ALA A 203 -17.20 -10.53 -15.81
CA ALA A 203 -17.98 -9.96 -16.91
C ALA A 203 -19.16 -9.12 -16.39
N ASP A 204 -19.80 -9.56 -15.31
CA ASP A 204 -20.85 -8.80 -14.64
C ASP A 204 -20.28 -7.51 -14.06
N LEU A 205 -19.13 -7.59 -13.41
CA LEU A 205 -18.43 -6.45 -12.84
C LEU A 205 -18.06 -5.39 -13.89
N ILE A 206 -17.60 -5.81 -15.07
CA ILE A 206 -17.35 -4.91 -16.22
C ILE A 206 -18.66 -4.25 -16.67
N SER A 207 -19.77 -5.00 -16.73
CA SER A 207 -21.07 -4.47 -17.14
C SER A 207 -21.59 -3.44 -16.15
N ASP A 208 -21.47 -3.69 -14.85
CA ASP A 208 -21.81 -2.75 -13.78
C ASP A 208 -20.98 -1.46 -13.90
N THR A 209 -19.67 -1.59 -14.16
CA THR A 209 -18.79 -0.44 -14.36
C THR A 209 -19.24 0.41 -15.54
N CYS A 210 -19.58 -0.19 -16.69
CA CYS A 210 -20.08 0.56 -17.84
C CYS A 210 -21.39 1.30 -17.52
N THR A 211 -22.30 0.65 -16.80
CA THR A 211 -23.59 1.24 -16.38
C THR A 211 -23.38 2.44 -15.46
N ARG A 212 -22.43 2.34 -14.53
CA ARG A 212 -22.07 3.42 -13.60
C ARG A 212 -21.68 4.72 -14.30
N TYR A 213 -20.98 4.65 -15.43
CA TYR A 213 -20.50 5.82 -16.18
C TYR A 213 -21.41 6.24 -17.34
N VAL A 214 -22.64 5.78 -17.40
CA VAL A 214 -23.56 6.04 -18.53
C VAL A 214 -23.79 7.53 -18.80
N HIS A 215 -23.82 8.39 -17.75
CA HIS A 215 -24.00 9.84 -17.92
C HIS A 215 -22.78 10.49 -18.56
N LEU A 216 -21.56 10.18 -18.10
CA LEU A 216 -20.31 10.68 -18.68
C LEU A 216 -20.12 10.21 -20.13
N LEU A 217 -20.52 8.97 -20.42
CA LEU A 217 -20.48 8.41 -21.77
C LEU A 217 -21.46 9.12 -22.70
N LYS A 218 -22.68 9.40 -22.24
CA LYS A 218 -23.70 10.16 -23.00
C LYS A 218 -23.27 11.60 -23.25
N ASP A 219 -22.71 12.30 -22.26
CA ASP A 219 -22.22 13.69 -22.41
C ASP A 219 -21.14 13.81 -23.52
N LYS A 220 -20.30 12.80 -23.64
CA LYS A 220 -19.29 12.72 -24.70
C LYS A 220 -19.77 12.02 -25.98
N ASN A 221 -21.01 11.51 -26.01
CA ASN A 221 -21.52 10.66 -27.08
C ASN A 221 -20.58 9.50 -27.41
N ILE A 222 -20.17 8.76 -26.38
CA ILE A 222 -19.27 7.60 -26.51
C ILE A 222 -20.08 6.31 -26.41
N ASN A 223 -19.92 5.43 -27.40
CA ASN A 223 -20.49 4.09 -27.35
C ASN A 223 -19.49 3.11 -26.71
N VAL A 224 -19.98 2.11 -25.97
CA VAL A 224 -19.15 1.06 -25.36
C VAL A 224 -19.47 -0.28 -25.98
N VAL A 225 -18.46 -0.90 -26.60
CA VAL A 225 -18.54 -2.24 -27.18
C VAL A 225 -17.80 -3.22 -26.26
N LYS A 226 -18.53 -4.25 -25.82
CA LYS A 226 -18.01 -5.30 -24.92
C LYS A 226 -17.76 -6.58 -25.71
N ASN A 227 -16.51 -7.03 -25.77
CA ASN A 227 -16.10 -8.28 -26.38
C ASN A 227 -15.64 -9.25 -25.29
N ILE A 228 -16.57 -10.03 -24.78
CA ILE A 228 -16.32 -10.98 -23.69
C ILE A 228 -16.02 -12.35 -24.31
N GLY A 229 -14.81 -12.87 -24.03
CA GLY A 229 -14.40 -14.18 -24.52
C GLY A 229 -15.31 -15.31 -24.00
N LYS A 230 -15.50 -16.31 -24.83
CA LYS A 230 -16.28 -17.51 -24.44
C LYS A 230 -15.51 -18.25 -23.31
N ASN A 231 -16.27 -18.81 -22.37
CA ASN A 231 -15.74 -19.66 -21.26
C ASN A 231 -14.91 -18.91 -20.20
N ILE A 232 -15.11 -17.62 -20.01
CA ILE A 232 -14.53 -16.93 -18.85
C ILE A 232 -15.47 -17.18 -17.66
N GLY A 233 -15.03 -18.05 -16.75
CA GLY A 233 -15.76 -18.39 -15.54
C GLY A 233 -15.62 -17.34 -14.44
N LYS A 234 -15.94 -17.74 -13.21
CA LYS A 234 -15.68 -16.92 -12.03
C LYS A 234 -14.18 -16.86 -11.77
N ILE A 235 -13.71 -15.69 -11.37
CA ILE A 235 -12.34 -15.54 -10.82
C ILE A 235 -12.42 -15.55 -9.29
N ILE A 236 -11.35 -15.97 -8.62
CA ILE A 236 -11.24 -15.98 -7.16
C ILE A 236 -10.26 -14.87 -6.77
N SER A 237 -10.79 -13.76 -6.28
CA SER A 237 -10.04 -12.58 -5.92
C SER A 237 -10.88 -11.69 -4.98
N ASP A 238 -10.42 -10.49 -4.67
CA ASP A 238 -11.21 -9.49 -3.95
C ASP A 238 -12.03 -8.66 -4.95
N GLU A 239 -13.37 -8.86 -4.94
CA GLU A 239 -14.28 -8.18 -5.85
C GLU A 239 -14.25 -6.66 -5.68
N GLN A 240 -14.19 -6.15 -4.45
CA GLN A 240 -14.22 -4.72 -4.16
C GLN A 240 -12.98 -4.02 -4.73
N PHE A 241 -11.83 -4.65 -4.61
CA PHE A 241 -10.60 -4.14 -5.18
C PHE A 241 -10.59 -4.17 -6.70
N VAL A 242 -11.05 -5.26 -7.31
CA VAL A 242 -11.17 -5.34 -8.77
C VAL A 242 -12.17 -4.32 -9.28
N ARG A 243 -13.28 -4.08 -8.59
CA ARG A 243 -14.26 -3.03 -8.89
C ARG A 243 -13.63 -1.63 -8.87
N ARG A 244 -12.79 -1.34 -7.87
CA ARG A 244 -12.07 -0.05 -7.79
C ARG A 244 -11.07 0.14 -8.93
N ILE A 245 -10.29 -0.90 -9.25
CA ILE A 245 -9.38 -0.87 -10.39
C ILE A 245 -10.14 -0.53 -11.67
N LEU A 246 -11.24 -1.23 -11.94
CA LEU A 246 -12.02 -1.01 -13.15
C LEU A 246 -12.63 0.39 -13.20
N ASN A 247 -13.19 0.88 -12.10
CA ASN A 247 -13.74 2.23 -12.01
C ASN A 247 -12.69 3.30 -12.32
N ASN A 248 -11.51 3.22 -11.69
CA ASN A 248 -10.43 4.17 -11.88
C ASN A 248 -9.92 4.19 -13.33
N LEU A 249 -9.69 3.00 -13.90
CA LEU A 249 -9.16 2.87 -15.25
C LEU A 249 -10.19 3.23 -16.31
N PHE A 250 -11.47 2.89 -16.09
CA PHE A 250 -12.55 3.24 -17.00
C PHE A 250 -12.78 4.76 -17.03
N ARG A 251 -12.78 5.40 -15.87
CA ARG A 251 -12.85 6.86 -15.76
C ARG A 251 -11.66 7.53 -16.45
N PHE A 252 -10.46 7.02 -16.24
CA PHE A 252 -9.25 7.51 -16.92
C PHE A 252 -9.43 7.47 -18.44
N ILE A 253 -9.83 6.33 -19.00
CA ILE A 253 -9.99 6.19 -20.45
C ILE A 253 -11.07 7.11 -21.01
N ILE A 254 -12.22 7.28 -20.33
CA ILE A 254 -13.29 8.19 -20.72
C ILE A 254 -12.76 9.63 -20.77
N ASN A 255 -11.96 10.04 -19.77
CA ASN A 255 -11.43 11.42 -19.71
C ASN A 255 -10.52 11.74 -20.90
N TYR A 256 -9.71 10.77 -21.34
CA TYR A 256 -8.81 10.92 -22.48
C TYR A 256 -9.48 10.64 -23.84
N SER A 257 -10.70 10.12 -23.89
CA SER A 257 -11.41 9.82 -25.13
C SER A 257 -11.94 11.08 -25.81
N PHE A 258 -11.92 11.08 -27.14
CA PHE A 258 -12.61 12.08 -27.94
C PHE A 258 -14.14 11.91 -27.85
N LYS A 259 -14.88 13.00 -28.09
CA LYS A 259 -16.33 12.93 -28.27
C LYS A 259 -16.68 12.17 -29.57
N ASN A 260 -17.87 11.55 -29.60
CA ASN A 260 -18.39 10.81 -30.75
C ASN A 260 -17.48 9.64 -31.17
N THR A 261 -16.94 8.91 -30.22
CA THR A 261 -16.07 7.75 -30.45
C THR A 261 -16.60 6.50 -29.77
N GLU A 262 -15.80 5.44 -29.81
CA GLU A 262 -16.14 4.14 -29.22
C GLU A 262 -15.06 3.71 -28.24
N ILE A 263 -15.48 3.11 -27.12
CA ILE A 263 -14.62 2.42 -26.17
C ILE A 263 -14.82 0.92 -26.33
N ASN A 264 -13.76 0.20 -26.65
CA ASN A 264 -13.76 -1.25 -26.79
C ASN A 264 -13.23 -1.90 -25.52
N VAL A 265 -14.04 -2.73 -24.86
CA VAL A 265 -13.67 -3.49 -23.66
C VAL A 265 -13.57 -4.96 -24.01
N ASN A 266 -12.34 -5.50 -24.01
CA ASN A 266 -12.07 -6.87 -24.36
C ASN A 266 -11.71 -7.66 -23.09
N LEU A 267 -12.37 -8.79 -22.86
CA LEU A 267 -12.10 -9.72 -21.77
C LEU A 267 -11.65 -11.06 -22.34
N SER A 268 -10.49 -11.55 -21.96
CA SER A 268 -9.91 -12.80 -22.46
C SER A 268 -9.10 -13.52 -21.39
N ILE A 269 -8.84 -14.82 -21.60
CA ILE A 269 -7.94 -15.61 -20.77
C ILE A 269 -6.54 -15.57 -21.40
N LYS A 270 -5.53 -15.35 -20.56
CA LYS A 270 -4.11 -15.37 -20.93
C LYS A 270 -3.42 -16.54 -20.23
N ASN A 271 -2.73 -17.38 -20.99
CA ASN A 271 -1.94 -18.53 -20.49
C ASN A 271 -2.72 -19.47 -19.53
N ASN A 272 -4.02 -19.62 -19.67
CA ASN A 272 -4.92 -20.43 -18.85
C ASN A 272 -4.90 -20.15 -17.33
N SER A 273 -4.13 -19.17 -16.88
CA SER A 273 -3.96 -18.85 -15.45
C SER A 273 -4.33 -17.41 -15.10
N PHE A 274 -4.46 -16.55 -16.12
CA PHE A 274 -4.74 -15.13 -15.92
C PHE A 274 -5.95 -14.69 -16.74
N VAL A 275 -6.69 -13.74 -16.22
CA VAL A 275 -7.66 -12.96 -16.97
C VAL A 275 -7.00 -11.67 -17.45
N LYS A 276 -7.22 -11.31 -18.70
CA LYS A 276 -6.79 -10.06 -19.32
C LYS A 276 -7.99 -9.20 -19.64
N ILE A 277 -8.01 -7.99 -19.11
CA ILE A 277 -8.99 -6.94 -19.42
C ILE A 277 -8.24 -5.88 -20.21
N GLU A 278 -8.72 -5.58 -21.40
CA GLU A 278 -8.14 -4.57 -22.29
C GLU A 278 -9.21 -3.54 -22.64
N ILE A 279 -8.94 -2.26 -22.35
CA ILE A 279 -9.85 -1.15 -22.67
C ILE A 279 -9.15 -0.25 -23.67
N LYS A 280 -9.74 -0.09 -24.87
CA LYS A 280 -9.19 0.73 -25.97
C LYS A 280 -10.16 1.84 -26.32
N ALA A 281 -9.63 3.04 -26.54
CA ALA A 281 -10.38 4.18 -27.00
C ALA A 281 -9.55 5.11 -27.89
N CYS A 282 -10.20 5.75 -28.86
CA CYS A 282 -9.62 6.88 -29.59
C CYS A 282 -9.67 8.12 -28.69
N GLY A 283 -8.53 8.83 -28.56
CA GLY A 283 -8.45 9.96 -27.64
C GLY A 283 -7.18 10.77 -27.78
N TYR A 284 -7.00 11.71 -26.85
CA TYR A 284 -5.83 12.57 -26.82
C TYR A 284 -4.58 11.74 -26.58
N HIS A 285 -3.54 12.00 -27.37
CA HIS A 285 -2.24 11.37 -27.18
C HIS A 285 -1.65 11.71 -25.81
N ILE A 286 -1.18 10.69 -25.12
CA ILE A 286 -0.53 10.82 -23.80
C ILE A 286 0.98 10.76 -24.05
N PRO A 287 1.73 11.84 -23.76
CA PRO A 287 3.18 11.86 -24.00
C PRO A 287 3.90 10.77 -23.21
N PRO A 288 4.99 10.18 -23.76
CA PRO A 288 5.73 9.10 -23.07
C PRO A 288 6.22 9.48 -21.68
N LYS A 289 6.62 10.74 -21.48
CA LYS A 289 7.02 11.26 -20.16
C LYS A 289 5.88 11.19 -19.14
N THR A 290 4.65 11.49 -19.56
CA THR A 290 3.45 11.39 -18.72
C THR A 290 3.09 9.93 -18.46
N LEU A 291 3.14 9.07 -19.51
CA LEU A 291 2.85 7.63 -19.37
C LEU A 291 3.74 6.95 -18.32
N ASN A 292 5.04 7.27 -18.32
CA ASN A 292 5.98 6.68 -17.36
C ASN A 292 5.65 7.02 -15.90
N ASN A 293 5.01 8.18 -15.68
CA ASN A 293 4.73 8.69 -14.35
C ASN A 293 3.27 8.54 -13.91
N LEU A 294 2.37 8.00 -14.77
CA LEU A 294 0.93 7.88 -14.47
C LEU A 294 0.62 7.04 -13.22
N PHE A 295 1.51 6.13 -12.88
CA PHE A 295 1.39 5.24 -11.73
C PHE A 295 2.34 5.61 -10.59
N GLU A 296 2.95 6.79 -10.60
CA GLU A 296 3.80 7.26 -9.52
C GLU A 296 3.02 8.10 -8.50
N LYS A 297 3.44 8.02 -7.23
CA LYS A 297 2.82 8.73 -6.13
C LYS A 297 3.06 10.24 -6.26
N TYR A 298 2.00 11.04 -6.13
CA TYR A 298 2.05 12.52 -6.10
C TYR A 298 2.61 13.20 -7.36
N THR A 299 2.47 12.61 -8.52
CA THR A 299 2.79 13.30 -9.76
C THR A 299 1.71 14.33 -10.09
N THR A 300 2.02 15.61 -9.84
CA THR A 300 1.16 16.73 -10.26
C THR A 300 1.43 17.04 -11.73
N HIS A 301 0.87 16.26 -12.63
CA HIS A 301 0.84 16.62 -14.04
C HIS A 301 -0.38 17.51 -14.32
N PHE A 302 -0.18 18.82 -14.22
CA PHE A 302 -1.12 19.81 -14.78
C PHE A 302 -1.14 19.66 -16.30
N SER A 303 -1.79 18.67 -16.84
CA SER A 303 -2.15 18.68 -18.24
C SER A 303 -3.49 19.41 -18.39
N LYS A 304 -3.65 20.13 -19.49
CA LYS A 304 -4.86 20.88 -19.84
C LYS A 304 -6.15 20.02 -19.84
N TYR A 305 -6.00 18.71 -19.67
CA TYR A 305 -7.05 17.69 -19.75
C TYR A 305 -7.16 16.80 -18.49
N ASN A 306 -6.26 16.95 -17.50
CA ASN A 306 -6.32 16.16 -16.28
C ASN A 306 -7.15 16.88 -15.21
N THR A 307 -8.22 16.24 -14.80
CA THR A 307 -8.88 16.54 -13.54
C THR A 307 -7.94 16.15 -12.40
N VAL A 308 -7.76 17.05 -11.43
CA VAL A 308 -7.03 16.80 -10.18
C VAL A 308 -7.56 15.50 -9.56
N GLY A 309 -6.67 14.59 -9.17
CA GLY A 309 -7.03 13.34 -8.48
C GLY A 309 -6.95 12.05 -9.31
N VAL A 310 -6.87 12.12 -10.65
CA VAL A 310 -6.71 10.92 -11.50
C VAL A 310 -5.42 10.18 -11.16
N ASP A 311 -4.34 10.90 -10.85
CA ASP A 311 -3.02 10.32 -10.59
C ASP A 311 -2.99 9.47 -9.31
N ILE A 312 -3.69 9.91 -8.25
CA ILE A 312 -3.75 9.15 -6.99
C ILE A 312 -4.54 7.84 -7.17
N CYS A 313 -5.62 7.88 -7.95
CA CYS A 313 -6.44 6.71 -8.23
C CYS A 313 -5.71 5.68 -9.10
N LEU A 314 -4.87 6.13 -10.05
CA LEU A 314 -4.05 5.23 -10.88
C LEU A 314 -2.91 4.60 -10.08
N TYR A 315 -2.21 5.40 -9.24
CA TYR A 315 -1.21 4.86 -8.31
C TYR A 315 -1.81 3.78 -7.43
N HIS A 316 -2.96 4.06 -6.80
CA HIS A 316 -3.67 3.10 -5.97
C HIS A 316 -4.06 1.84 -6.76
N SER A 317 -4.58 2.00 -8.00
CA SER A 317 -4.90 0.86 -8.86
C SER A 317 -3.69 -0.04 -9.13
N LYS A 318 -2.49 0.54 -9.33
CA LYS A 318 -1.26 -0.23 -9.50
C LYS A 318 -0.89 -1.00 -8.23
N GLN A 319 -1.03 -0.37 -7.06
CA GLN A 319 -0.77 -1.04 -5.76
C GLN A 319 -1.72 -2.23 -5.58
N ILE A 320 -3.03 -2.03 -5.79
CA ILE A 320 -4.02 -3.11 -5.70
C ILE A 320 -3.69 -4.23 -6.69
N VAL A 321 -3.45 -3.91 -7.97
CA VAL A 321 -3.15 -4.93 -9.00
C VAL A 321 -1.92 -5.73 -8.61
N SER A 322 -0.87 -5.07 -8.10
CA SER A 322 0.34 -5.74 -7.63
C SER A 322 0.08 -6.66 -6.44
N SER A 323 -0.73 -6.21 -5.48
CA SER A 323 -1.11 -7.02 -4.32
C SER A 323 -1.97 -8.23 -4.69
N LEU A 324 -2.73 -8.14 -5.77
CA LEU A 324 -3.47 -9.26 -6.35
C LEU A 324 -2.61 -10.15 -7.28
N GLY A 325 -1.29 -9.98 -7.30
CA GLY A 325 -0.39 -10.77 -8.16
C GLY A 325 -0.55 -10.50 -9.65
N GLY A 326 -1.11 -9.34 -10.01
CA GLY A 326 -1.40 -8.92 -11.37
C GLY A 326 -0.42 -7.89 -11.94
N ASN A 327 -0.78 -7.35 -13.09
CA ASN A 327 -0.06 -6.24 -13.73
C ASN A 327 -1.04 -5.29 -14.41
N VAL A 328 -0.73 -3.98 -14.41
CA VAL A 328 -1.47 -2.95 -15.13
C VAL A 328 -0.53 -2.12 -16.00
N SER A 329 -0.96 -1.79 -17.20
CA SER A 329 -0.20 -0.93 -18.11
C SER A 329 -1.11 -0.03 -18.93
N ILE A 330 -0.59 1.13 -19.33
CA ILE A 330 -1.25 2.08 -20.22
C ILE A 330 -0.32 2.37 -21.37
N LYS A 331 -0.84 2.36 -22.60
CA LYS A 331 -0.12 2.71 -23.83
C LYS A 331 -0.92 3.74 -24.61
N SER A 332 -0.24 4.66 -25.28
CA SER A 332 -0.83 5.68 -26.13
C SER A 332 -0.07 5.75 -27.44
N ASN A 333 -0.67 5.25 -28.51
CA ASN A 333 -0.09 5.24 -29.86
C ASN A 333 -1.11 5.79 -30.85
N ASP A 334 -0.72 6.74 -31.69
CA ASP A 334 -1.53 7.26 -32.79
C ASP A 334 -2.98 7.64 -32.41
N ASN A 335 -3.14 8.37 -31.30
CA ASN A 335 -4.43 8.71 -30.73
C ASN A 335 -5.30 7.51 -30.25
N ILE A 336 -4.72 6.34 -30.10
CA ILE A 336 -5.35 5.18 -29.47
C ILE A 336 -4.73 4.98 -28.09
N ASN A 337 -5.55 5.11 -27.06
CA ASN A 337 -5.18 4.82 -25.69
C ASN A 337 -5.64 3.40 -25.33
N THR A 338 -4.73 2.60 -24.82
CA THR A 338 -4.98 1.22 -24.41
C THR A 338 -4.59 1.04 -22.95
N VAL A 339 -5.55 0.63 -22.15
CA VAL A 339 -5.34 0.19 -20.76
C VAL A 339 -5.42 -1.33 -20.73
N GLU A 340 -4.44 -1.97 -20.13
CA GLU A 340 -4.37 -3.42 -19.98
C GLU A 340 -4.24 -3.77 -18.51
N VAL A 341 -5.10 -4.65 -18.00
CA VAL A 341 -5.03 -5.24 -16.66
C VAL A 341 -4.95 -6.75 -16.81
N ILE A 342 -4.02 -7.35 -16.10
CA ILE A 342 -3.85 -8.80 -16.03
C ILE A 342 -3.96 -9.20 -14.56
N LEU A 343 -4.89 -10.10 -14.24
CA LEU A 343 -5.10 -10.62 -12.89
C LEU A 343 -5.06 -12.15 -12.91
N PRO A 344 -4.59 -12.83 -11.87
CA PRO A 344 -4.69 -14.28 -11.76
C PRO A 344 -6.17 -14.70 -11.71
N LEU A 345 -6.51 -15.82 -12.35
CA LEU A 345 -7.85 -16.42 -12.25
C LEU A 345 -8.17 -16.87 -10.83
N LYS A 346 -7.15 -17.24 -10.08
CA LYS A 346 -7.24 -17.67 -8.69
C LYS A 346 -6.09 -17.06 -7.90
N LEU A 347 -6.42 -16.24 -6.92
CA LEU A 347 -5.46 -15.71 -5.95
C LEU A 347 -5.24 -16.78 -4.87
N GLU A 348 -3.99 -17.21 -4.66
CA GLU A 348 -3.62 -18.14 -3.60
C GLU A 348 -3.41 -17.37 -2.30
N LYS A 349 -3.96 -17.89 -1.19
CA LYS A 349 -3.95 -17.23 0.14
C LYS A 349 -2.57 -17.03 0.78
N GLU A 350 -1.49 -17.54 0.17
CA GLU A 350 -0.16 -17.60 0.80
C GLU A 350 0.78 -16.42 0.50
N VAL A 351 0.37 -15.39 -0.26
CA VAL A 351 1.27 -14.30 -0.69
C VAL A 351 1.46 -13.20 0.37
N TYR A 352 0.76 -13.28 1.52
CA TYR A 352 0.86 -12.25 2.58
C TYR A 352 1.14 -12.85 3.97
N LYS A 353 2.27 -13.55 4.09
CA LYS A 353 2.96 -13.78 5.36
C LYS A 353 4.46 -13.69 5.06
N ASP A 354 4.98 -12.48 5.11
CA ASP A 354 6.37 -12.18 5.48
C ASP A 354 6.47 -10.70 5.86
#